data_389e3b57a35d255b7d14b0191b44cbdb
#
_entry.id   389e3b57a35d255b7d14b0191b44cbdb
#
_cell.length_a   1.000
_cell.length_b   1.000
_cell.length_c   1.000
_cell.angle_alpha   90.00
_cell.angle_beta   90.00
_cell.angle_gamma   90.00
#
_symmetry.space_group_name_H-M   'P 1'
#
loop_
_entity.id
_entity.type
_entity.pdbx_description
1 polymer ?
#
loop_
_entity_poly.entity_id
_entity_poly.type
_entity_poly.pdbx_seq_one_letter_code
_entity_poly.pdbx_strand_id
1 'polypeptide(L)'
;MYNGQWRIWTSENKLVGVSYVLEWSPANEKPWVGTVLIHPVFQCKGYGRKILAMIGDELHQRGHKALFAACPINQDPWLQFLGKCGFQQFKVEKDDTTSKEYMITVKPLL
;
A
#
# COMPACT_ATOMS: atom_id res chain seq x y z
N MET A 1 19.77 2.50 -5.93
CA MET A 1 18.47 2.57 -6.64
C MET A 1 17.57 1.45 -6.15
N TYR A 2 16.33 1.77 -5.84
CA TYR A 2 15.41 0.81 -5.25
C TYR A 2 14.42 0.39 -6.31
N ASN A 3 14.28 -0.92 -6.51
CA ASN A 3 13.45 -1.47 -7.57
C ASN A 3 12.07 -1.81 -7.02
N GLY A 4 11.15 -0.87 -7.17
CA GLY A 4 9.74 -1.17 -6.98
C GLY A 4 9.15 -1.79 -8.23
N GLN A 5 8.02 -2.46 -8.05
CA GLN A 5 7.31 -3.08 -9.16
C GLN A 5 5.96 -2.41 -9.38
N TRP A 6 5.74 -1.94 -10.59
CA TRP A 6 4.43 -1.55 -11.06
C TRP A 6 3.69 -2.79 -11.53
N ARG A 7 2.42 -2.86 -11.20
CA ARG A 7 1.58 -3.99 -11.58
C ARG A 7 0.23 -3.49 -12.05
N ILE A 8 -0.21 -4.01 -13.18
CA ILE A 8 -1.51 -3.72 -13.76
C ILE A 8 -2.48 -4.83 -13.33
N TRP A 9 -3.64 -4.43 -12.85
CA TRP A 9 -4.69 -5.36 -12.40
C TRP A 9 -5.84 -5.30 -13.37
N THR A 10 -6.31 -6.47 -13.82
CA THR A 10 -7.42 -6.57 -14.76
C THR A 10 -8.49 -7.53 -14.23
N SER A 11 -9.71 -7.32 -14.72
CA SER A 11 -10.82 -8.22 -14.46
C SER A 11 -11.61 -8.33 -15.77
N GLU A 12 -11.83 -9.55 -16.26
CA GLU A 12 -12.54 -9.79 -17.50
C GLU A 12 -11.96 -8.98 -18.67
N ASN A 13 -10.63 -8.93 -18.75
CA ASN A 13 -9.87 -8.19 -19.76
C ASN A 13 -10.02 -6.67 -19.70
N LYS A 14 -10.56 -6.13 -18.60
CA LYS A 14 -10.70 -4.69 -18.40
C LYS A 14 -9.71 -4.22 -17.35
N LEU A 15 -9.11 -3.05 -17.57
CA LEU A 15 -8.20 -2.44 -16.61
C LEU A 15 -8.97 -2.01 -15.37
N VAL A 16 -8.61 -2.60 -14.24
CA VAL A 16 -9.18 -2.27 -12.94
C VAL A 16 -8.34 -1.23 -12.21
N GLY A 17 -7.02 -1.40 -12.24
CA GLY A 17 -6.16 -0.48 -11.53
C GLY A 17 -4.69 -0.82 -11.68
N VAL A 18 -3.87 -0.05 -10.96
CA VAL A 18 -2.42 -0.25 -10.92
C VAL A 18 -1.94 -0.18 -9.47
N SER A 19 -0.84 -0.87 -9.20
CA SER A 19 -0.19 -0.79 -7.89
C SER A 19 1.32 -0.68 -8.05
N TYR A 20 1.96 -0.08 -7.04
CA TYR A 20 3.40 -0.01 -6.95
C TYR A 20 3.82 -0.53 -5.58
N VAL A 21 4.68 -1.53 -5.57
CA VAL A 21 5.18 -2.15 -4.33
C VAL A 21 6.69 -2.19 -4.37
N LEU A 22 7.30 -1.74 -3.28
CA LEU A 22 8.73 -1.84 -3.06
C LEU A 22 8.92 -2.98 -2.06
N GLU A 23 9.43 -4.11 -2.51
CA GLU A 23 9.55 -5.28 -1.64
C GLU A 23 10.60 -5.10 -0.55
N TRP A 24 11.60 -4.28 -0.80
CA TRP A 24 12.65 -3.97 0.17
C TRP A 24 12.89 -2.46 0.18
N SER A 25 12.76 -1.86 1.35
CA SER A 25 13.01 -0.43 1.54
C SER A 25 14.23 -0.23 2.44
N PRO A 26 15.13 0.72 2.12
CA PRO A 26 16.28 1.00 2.99
C PRO A 26 15.87 1.59 4.34
N ALA A 27 14.64 2.10 4.44
CA ALA A 27 14.18 2.71 5.69
C ALA A 27 14.10 1.68 6.82
N ASN A 28 13.60 0.45 6.51
CA ASN A 28 13.43 -0.58 7.53
C ASN A 28 13.62 -2.01 6.99
N GLU A 29 14.10 -2.14 5.77
CA GLU A 29 14.33 -3.43 5.11
C GLU A 29 13.07 -4.30 5.00
N LYS A 30 11.91 -3.64 4.89
CA LYS A 30 10.60 -4.29 4.80
C LYS A 30 9.88 -3.85 3.53
N PRO A 31 8.83 -4.60 3.13
CA PRO A 31 8.05 -4.19 1.96
C PRO A 31 7.11 -3.01 2.27
N TRP A 32 6.97 -2.16 1.27
CA TRP A 32 6.09 -0.99 1.32
C TRP A 32 5.21 -0.95 0.08
N VAL A 33 3.93 -0.65 0.25
CA VAL A 33 3.07 -0.31 -0.87
C VAL A 33 3.09 1.21 -1.05
N GLY A 34 3.50 1.65 -2.26
CA GLY A 34 3.61 3.07 -2.55
C GLY A 34 2.37 3.64 -3.22
N THR A 35 1.68 2.85 -4.01
CA THR A 35 0.55 3.32 -4.82
C THR A 35 -0.45 2.21 -5.04
N VAL A 36 -1.73 2.54 -4.90
CA VAL A 36 -2.84 1.73 -5.39
C VAL A 36 -3.84 2.70 -6.00
N LEU A 37 -4.03 2.62 -7.32
CA LEU A 37 -4.97 3.45 -8.05
C LEU A 37 -6.00 2.56 -8.72
N ILE A 38 -7.27 2.87 -8.52
CA ILE A 38 -8.38 2.11 -9.10
C ILE A 38 -9.06 2.97 -10.16
N HIS A 39 -9.29 2.38 -11.33
CA HIS A 39 -10.01 3.04 -12.41
C HIS A 39 -11.38 3.51 -11.90
N PRO A 40 -11.82 4.75 -12.22
CA PRO A 40 -13.07 5.29 -11.67
C PRO A 40 -14.29 4.39 -11.79
N VAL A 41 -14.41 3.66 -12.90
CA VAL A 41 -15.54 2.74 -13.14
C VAL A 41 -15.57 1.62 -12.11
N PHE A 42 -14.42 1.26 -11.54
CA PHE A 42 -14.31 0.14 -10.60
C PHE A 42 -14.15 0.58 -9.15
N GLN A 43 -14.21 1.88 -8.87
CA GLN A 43 -14.10 2.37 -7.49
C GLN A 43 -15.34 2.02 -6.67
N CYS A 44 -15.16 1.95 -5.36
CA CYS A 44 -16.22 1.64 -4.38
C CYS A 44 -16.83 0.25 -4.55
N LYS A 45 -16.09 -0.68 -5.16
CA LYS A 45 -16.55 -2.05 -5.38
C LYS A 45 -15.66 -3.10 -4.70
N GLY A 46 -14.73 -2.64 -3.85
CA GLY A 46 -13.86 -3.53 -3.09
C GLY A 46 -12.61 -4.00 -3.83
N TYR A 47 -12.33 -3.51 -5.03
CA TYR A 47 -11.15 -3.94 -5.78
C TYR A 47 -9.84 -3.54 -5.11
N GLY A 48 -9.75 -2.31 -4.58
CA GLY A 48 -8.54 -1.88 -3.89
C GLY A 48 -8.22 -2.75 -2.69
N ARG A 49 -9.23 -3.13 -1.92
CA ARG A 49 -9.08 -4.02 -0.77
C ARG A 49 -8.62 -5.41 -1.21
N LYS A 50 -9.20 -5.94 -2.29
CA LYS A 50 -8.78 -7.23 -2.83
C LYS A 50 -7.35 -7.21 -3.32
N ILE A 51 -6.94 -6.14 -4.01
CA ILE A 51 -5.58 -5.99 -4.51
C ILE A 51 -4.59 -5.98 -3.35
N LEU A 52 -4.86 -5.21 -2.31
CA LEU A 52 -3.97 -5.17 -1.14
C LEU A 52 -3.92 -6.51 -0.43
N ALA A 53 -5.03 -7.23 -0.35
CA ALA A 53 -5.04 -8.56 0.24
C ALA A 53 -4.18 -9.53 -0.56
N MET A 54 -4.28 -9.49 -1.89
CA MET A 54 -3.47 -10.35 -2.76
C MET A 54 -1.99 -10.02 -2.66
N ILE A 55 -1.64 -8.74 -2.62
CA ILE A 55 -0.24 -8.31 -2.42
C ILE A 55 0.27 -8.83 -1.09
N GLY A 56 -0.52 -8.69 -0.02
CA GLY A 56 -0.14 -9.18 1.29
C GLY A 56 0.08 -10.70 1.31
N ASP A 57 -0.81 -11.45 0.66
CA ASP A 57 -0.68 -12.91 0.59
C ASP A 57 0.59 -13.32 -0.14
N GLU A 58 0.90 -12.66 -1.27
CA GLU A 58 2.12 -12.96 -2.02
C GLU A 58 3.37 -12.68 -1.20
N LEU A 59 3.39 -11.55 -0.48
CA LEU A 59 4.53 -11.19 0.37
C LEU A 59 4.66 -12.15 1.55
N HIS A 60 3.54 -12.57 2.12
CA HIS A 60 3.55 -13.55 3.20
C HIS A 60 4.17 -14.88 2.74
N GLN A 61 3.82 -15.32 1.54
CA GLN A 61 4.37 -16.53 0.96
C GLN A 61 5.88 -16.45 0.73
N ARG A 62 6.39 -15.22 0.54
CA ARG A 62 7.83 -14.97 0.39
C ARG A 62 8.55 -14.81 1.73
N GLY A 63 7.85 -14.98 2.84
CA GLY A 63 8.43 -14.91 4.17
C GLY A 63 8.34 -13.56 4.86
N HIS A 64 7.69 -12.57 4.25
CA HIS A 64 7.50 -11.28 4.90
C HIS A 64 6.39 -11.35 5.95
N LYS A 65 6.57 -10.62 7.04
CA LYS A 65 5.62 -10.63 8.16
C LYS A 65 4.84 -9.34 8.31
N ALA A 66 5.16 -8.34 7.53
CA ALA A 66 4.50 -7.05 7.59
C ALA A 66 4.60 -6.32 6.25
N LEU A 67 3.57 -5.53 5.95
CA LEU A 67 3.54 -4.64 4.79
C LEU A 67 3.27 -3.24 5.29
N PHE A 68 4.11 -2.29 4.90
CA PHE A 68 4.01 -0.91 5.33
C PHE A 68 3.39 -0.01 4.27
N ALA A 69 2.76 1.05 4.69
CA ALA A 69 2.26 2.11 3.81
C ALA A 69 2.37 3.45 4.52
N ALA A 70 2.77 4.48 3.79
CA ALA A 70 2.80 5.84 4.29
C ALA A 70 1.63 6.63 3.71
N CYS A 71 0.95 7.40 4.55
CA CYS A 71 -0.19 8.22 4.15
C CYS A 71 0.06 9.66 4.60
N PRO A 72 -0.05 10.65 3.69
CA PRO A 72 0.02 12.04 4.12
C PRO A 72 -1.00 12.30 5.22
N ILE A 73 -0.58 13.02 6.26
CA ILE A 73 -1.38 13.15 7.49
C ILE A 73 -2.71 13.85 7.27
N ASN A 74 -2.85 14.63 6.17
CA ASN A 74 -4.06 15.36 5.85
C ASN A 74 -4.97 14.62 4.86
N GLN A 75 -4.73 13.34 4.58
CA GLN A 75 -5.55 12.55 3.65
C GLN A 75 -6.35 11.48 4.39
N ASP A 76 -7.32 11.91 5.16
CA ASP A 76 -8.14 11.02 5.98
C ASP A 76 -8.84 9.91 5.20
N PRO A 77 -9.43 10.15 4.00
CA PRO A 77 -10.08 9.06 3.28
C PRO A 77 -9.14 7.91 2.94
N TRP A 78 -7.90 8.23 2.56
CA TRP A 78 -6.89 7.21 2.26
C TRP A 78 -6.50 6.45 3.51
N LEU A 79 -6.32 7.14 4.62
CA LEU A 79 -5.98 6.53 5.89
C LEU A 79 -7.10 5.60 6.38
N GLN A 80 -8.36 6.02 6.23
CA GLN A 80 -9.50 5.18 6.58
C GLN A 80 -9.56 3.92 5.71
N PHE A 81 -9.29 4.07 4.42
CA PHE A 81 -9.25 2.93 3.51
C PHE A 81 -8.18 1.91 3.94
N LEU A 82 -6.98 2.39 4.27
CA LEU A 82 -5.90 1.52 4.74
C LEU A 82 -6.32 0.80 6.02
N GLY A 83 -6.99 1.48 6.94
CA GLY A 83 -7.51 0.85 8.16
C GLY A 83 -8.48 -0.29 7.87
N LYS A 84 -9.37 -0.10 6.89
CA LYS A 84 -10.30 -1.15 6.47
C LYS A 84 -9.60 -2.33 5.83
N CYS A 85 -8.42 -2.11 5.28
CA CYS A 85 -7.61 -3.16 4.67
C CYS A 85 -6.69 -3.88 5.67
N GLY A 86 -6.78 -3.53 6.95
CA GLY A 86 -6.00 -4.19 7.99
C GLY A 86 -4.72 -3.47 8.36
N PHE A 87 -4.49 -2.27 7.86
CA PHE A 87 -3.33 -1.48 8.21
C PHE A 87 -3.60 -0.75 9.53
N GLN A 88 -2.64 -0.81 10.43
CA GLN A 88 -2.71 -0.14 11.73
C GLN A 88 -1.78 1.06 11.74
N GLN A 89 -2.21 2.15 12.37
CA GLN A 89 -1.38 3.33 12.51
C GLN A 89 -0.23 3.02 13.47
N PHE A 90 0.97 3.37 13.05
CA PHE A 90 2.18 3.02 13.79
C PHE A 90 2.86 4.25 14.36
N LYS A 91 3.24 5.22 13.50
CA LYS A 91 3.91 6.44 13.96
C LYS A 91 3.82 7.52 12.87
N VAL A 92 4.03 8.77 13.28
CA VAL A 92 4.15 9.89 12.35
C VAL A 92 5.62 10.12 12.06
N GLU A 93 5.97 10.25 10.78
CA GLU A 93 7.30 10.62 10.37
C GLU A 93 7.27 11.88 9.53
N LYS A 94 8.27 12.72 9.67
CA LYS A 94 8.42 13.95 8.91
C LYS A 94 9.49 13.76 7.85
N ASP A 95 9.16 14.17 6.62
CA ASP A 95 10.12 14.19 5.53
C ASP A 95 11.03 15.44 5.70
N ASP A 96 12.32 15.22 5.87
CA ASP A 96 13.28 16.31 6.10
C ASP A 96 13.39 17.24 4.90
N THR A 97 13.15 16.73 3.70
CA THR A 97 13.28 17.51 2.47
C THR A 97 12.08 18.44 2.25
N THR A 98 10.87 17.94 2.47
CA THR A 98 9.63 18.66 2.16
C THR A 98 8.94 19.21 3.39
N SER A 99 9.36 18.82 4.60
CA SER A 99 8.70 19.14 5.87
C SER A 99 7.29 18.61 5.99
N LYS A 100 6.89 17.70 5.09
CA LYS A 100 5.59 17.05 5.16
C LYS A 100 5.60 15.93 6.17
N GLU A 101 4.46 15.74 6.82
CA GLU A 101 4.29 14.67 7.79
C GLU A 101 3.45 13.54 7.22
N TYR A 102 3.83 12.30 7.55
CA TYR A 102 3.17 11.10 7.08
C TYR A 102 2.83 10.19 8.25
N MET A 103 1.64 9.61 8.21
CA MET A 103 1.30 8.50 9.10
C MET A 103 1.85 7.23 8.50
N ILE A 104 2.72 6.57 9.22
CA ILE A 104 3.23 5.26 8.82
C ILE A 104 2.27 4.21 9.36
N THR A 105 1.80 3.35 8.46
CA THR A 105 0.89 2.27 8.82
C THR A 105 1.52 0.93 8.53
N VAL A 106 1.09 -0.09 9.23
CA VAL A 106 1.61 -1.45 9.08
C VAL A 106 0.49 -2.45 9.08
N LYS A 107 0.53 -3.38 8.14
CA LYS A 107 -0.39 -4.51 8.08
C LYS A 107 0.38 -5.77 8.45
N PRO A 108 0.03 -6.44 9.56
CA PRO A 108 0.62 -7.74 9.87
C PRO A 108 0.21 -8.76 8.80
N LEU A 109 1.17 -9.57 8.37
CA LEU A 109 0.93 -10.64 7.40
C LEU A 109 0.94 -11.96 8.17
N LEU A 110 -0.22 -12.55 8.28
CA LEU A 110 -0.42 -13.76 9.09
C LEU A 110 -0.66 -14.99 8.24
#